data_2347d2c1e78716d7d36e9b432f4e4a2c
#
_entry.id   2347d2c1e78716d7d36e9b432f4e4a2c
#
_cell.length_a   1.000
_cell.length_b   1.000
_cell.length_c   1.000
_cell.angle_alpha   90.00
_cell.angle_beta   90.00
_cell.angle_gamma   90.00
#
_symmetry.space_group_name_H-M   'P 1'
#
loop_
_entity.id
_entity.type
_entity.pdbx_description
1 polymer ?
#
loop_
_entity_poly.entity_id
_entity_poly.type
_entity_poly.pdbx_seq_one_letter_code
_entity_poly.pdbx_strand_id
1 'polypeptide(L)'
;METFGEVIKNTQQVLVDFHATWCGPCKMMAPELQKFAQKNTGKLRVIKIDIDKNPAVAQQFRIQGVPTLILFKEGKVLWRQSGAMSSGQISEAISSHL
;
A
#
# COMPACT_ATOMS: atom_id res chain seq x y z
N MET A 1 8.29 -5.54 -18.13
CA MET A 1 8.24 -4.80 -16.85
C MET A 1 6.82 -4.32 -16.60
N GLU A 2 6.29 -4.57 -15.42
CA GLU A 2 4.95 -4.11 -15.09
C GLU A 2 4.95 -2.61 -14.79
N THR A 3 3.96 -1.90 -15.34
CA THR A 3 3.69 -0.52 -14.92
C THR A 3 2.84 -0.52 -13.66
N PHE A 4 2.79 0.60 -12.95
CA PHE A 4 1.91 0.73 -11.77
C PHE A 4 0.45 0.43 -12.15
N GLY A 5 -0.02 0.99 -13.27
CA GLY A 5 -1.39 0.75 -13.73
C GLY A 5 -1.69 -0.72 -14.00
N GLU A 6 -0.74 -1.45 -14.56
CA GLU A 6 -0.90 -2.88 -14.81
C GLU A 6 -0.96 -3.67 -13.50
N VAL A 7 -0.12 -3.31 -12.53
CA VAL A 7 -0.09 -3.99 -11.22
C VAL A 7 -1.43 -3.86 -10.50
N ILE A 8 -2.00 -2.66 -10.42
CA ILE A 8 -3.24 -2.43 -9.68
C ILE A 8 -4.49 -2.96 -10.39
N LYS A 9 -4.41 -3.22 -11.70
CA LYS A 9 -5.52 -3.77 -12.49
C LYS A 9 -5.65 -5.29 -12.36
N ASN A 10 -4.72 -5.92 -11.65
CA ASN A 10 -4.75 -7.35 -11.45
C ASN A 10 -6.03 -7.78 -10.70
N THR A 11 -6.50 -9.00 -10.96
CA THR A 11 -7.64 -9.57 -10.23
C THR A 11 -7.29 -9.84 -8.78
N GLN A 12 -6.03 -10.13 -8.49
CA GLN A 12 -5.53 -10.25 -7.14
C GLN A 12 -5.51 -8.85 -6.49
N GLN A 13 -5.90 -8.77 -5.23
CA GLN A 13 -5.83 -7.51 -4.49
C GLN A 13 -4.38 -7.08 -4.30
N VAL A 14 -4.16 -5.77 -4.36
CA VAL A 14 -2.84 -5.16 -4.21
C VAL A 14 -2.90 -4.08 -3.14
N LEU A 15 -2.09 -4.24 -2.09
CA LEU A 15 -1.91 -3.21 -1.08
C LEU A 15 -0.67 -2.40 -1.43
N VAL A 16 -0.87 -1.10 -1.65
CA VAL A 16 0.22 -0.19 -2.02
C VAL A 16 0.59 0.68 -0.83
N ASP A 17 1.86 0.68 -0.47
CA ASP A 17 2.44 1.55 0.55
C ASP A 17 3.14 2.72 -0.12
N PHE A 18 2.54 3.91 -0.03
CA PHE A 18 3.16 5.16 -0.50
C PHE A 18 4.03 5.68 0.64
N HIS A 19 5.33 5.77 0.38
CA HIS A 19 6.31 6.13 1.40
C HIS A 19 7.35 7.12 0.87
N ALA A 20 8.21 7.60 1.76
CA ALA A 20 9.36 8.42 1.41
C ALA A 20 10.55 8.02 2.28
N THR A 21 11.75 8.19 1.76
CA THR A 21 12.98 7.81 2.48
C THR A 21 13.24 8.67 3.72
N TRP A 22 12.73 9.90 3.73
CA TRP A 22 12.88 10.84 4.85
C TRP A 22 11.82 10.68 5.93
N CYS A 23 10.89 9.78 5.76
CA CYS A 23 9.70 9.66 6.61
C CYS A 23 9.94 8.68 7.76
N GLY A 24 9.99 9.20 9.00
CA GLY A 24 10.17 8.36 10.20
C GLY A 24 9.07 7.34 10.39
N PRO A 25 7.78 7.72 10.36
CA PRO A 25 6.68 6.77 10.49
C PRO A 25 6.68 5.68 9.40
N CYS A 26 7.14 6.00 8.18
CA CYS A 26 7.27 5.02 7.12
C CYS A 26 8.29 3.93 7.50
N LYS A 27 9.40 4.34 8.10
CA LYS A 27 10.45 3.42 8.57
C LYS A 27 9.94 2.54 9.69
N MET A 28 9.12 3.09 10.59
CA MET A 28 8.51 2.33 11.68
C MET A 28 7.51 1.30 11.15
N MET A 29 6.79 1.62 10.10
CA MET A 29 5.79 0.72 9.52
C MET A 29 6.41 -0.39 8.69
N ALA A 30 7.61 -0.20 8.15
CA ALA A 30 8.23 -1.16 7.24
C ALA A 30 8.26 -2.61 7.78
N PRO A 31 8.71 -2.87 9.03
CA PRO A 31 8.68 -4.24 9.56
C PRO A 31 7.26 -4.77 9.77
N GLU A 32 6.31 -3.90 10.11
CA GLU A 32 4.91 -4.29 10.28
C GLU A 32 4.29 -4.69 8.94
N LEU A 33 4.60 -3.95 7.90
CA LEU A 33 4.13 -4.24 6.55
C LEU A 33 4.72 -5.58 6.05
N GLN A 34 5.98 -5.85 6.40
CA GLN A 34 6.62 -7.11 6.05
C GLN A 34 5.94 -8.30 6.73
N LYS A 35 5.58 -8.16 8.02
CA LYS A 35 4.82 -9.17 8.76
C LYS A 35 3.47 -9.41 8.10
N PHE A 36 2.79 -8.33 7.73
CA PHE A 36 1.49 -8.42 7.07
C PHE A 36 1.61 -9.15 5.72
N ALA A 37 2.62 -8.83 4.93
CA ALA A 37 2.84 -9.47 3.63
C ALA A 37 3.09 -10.97 3.78
N GLN A 38 3.87 -11.37 4.78
CA GLN A 38 4.17 -12.78 5.04
C GLN A 38 2.91 -13.56 5.42
N LYS A 39 2.05 -12.97 6.23
CA LYS A 39 0.80 -13.61 6.67
C LYS A 39 -0.22 -13.74 5.55
N ASN A 40 -0.07 -12.96 4.50
CA ASN A 40 -1.05 -12.90 3.41
C ASN A 40 -0.47 -13.37 2.07
N THR A 41 0.62 -14.11 2.11
CA THR A 41 1.24 -14.70 0.92
C THR A 41 0.19 -15.51 0.14
N GLY A 42 0.07 -15.23 -1.16
CA GLY A 42 -0.90 -15.89 -2.02
C GLY A 42 -2.30 -15.30 -1.98
N LYS A 43 -2.63 -14.45 -1.00
CA LYS A 43 -3.94 -13.83 -0.87
C LYS A 43 -4.00 -12.45 -1.49
N LEU A 44 -2.95 -11.66 -1.28
CA LEU A 44 -2.81 -10.35 -1.88
C LEU A 44 -1.34 -10.03 -2.09
N ARG A 45 -1.09 -9.04 -2.93
CA ARG A 45 0.26 -8.56 -3.23
C ARG A 45 0.49 -7.26 -2.48
N VAL A 46 1.69 -7.09 -1.91
CA VAL A 46 2.10 -5.84 -1.24
C VAL A 46 3.21 -5.21 -2.07
N ILE A 47 3.05 -3.95 -2.44
CA ILE A 47 4.08 -3.20 -3.16
C ILE A 47 4.33 -1.87 -2.48
N LYS A 48 5.53 -1.32 -2.70
CA LYS A 48 5.94 -0.03 -2.15
C LYS A 48 6.20 0.96 -3.27
N ILE A 49 5.72 2.18 -3.10
CA ILE A 49 5.93 3.27 -4.05
C ILE A 49 6.54 4.45 -3.32
N ASP A 50 7.75 4.85 -3.73
CA ASP A 50 8.41 6.03 -3.23
C ASP A 50 7.81 7.26 -3.93
N ILE A 51 7.21 8.16 -3.17
CA ILE A 51 6.50 9.32 -3.73
C ILE A 51 7.44 10.32 -4.42
N ASP A 52 8.70 10.37 -3.99
CA ASP A 52 9.67 11.29 -4.60
C ASP A 52 10.18 10.76 -5.93
N LYS A 53 10.25 9.43 -6.07
CA LYS A 53 10.64 8.78 -7.32
C LYS A 53 9.47 8.59 -8.28
N ASN A 54 8.24 8.66 -7.78
CA ASN A 54 7.02 8.45 -8.56
C ASN A 54 6.02 9.57 -8.32
N PRO A 55 6.39 10.85 -8.61
CA PRO A 55 5.53 11.98 -8.28
C PRO A 55 4.22 11.98 -9.04
N ALA A 56 4.20 11.48 -10.28
CA ALA A 56 2.97 11.43 -11.07
C ALA A 56 1.94 10.48 -10.46
N VAL A 57 2.39 9.31 -9.97
CA VAL A 57 1.50 8.35 -9.31
C VAL A 57 0.98 8.94 -7.99
N ALA A 58 1.87 9.54 -7.21
CA ALA A 58 1.49 10.18 -5.95
C ALA A 58 0.44 11.27 -6.17
N GLN A 59 0.60 12.08 -7.21
CA GLN A 59 -0.33 13.13 -7.55
C GLN A 59 -1.68 12.55 -8.02
N GLN A 60 -1.64 11.50 -8.83
CA GLN A 60 -2.84 10.84 -9.33
C GLN A 60 -3.76 10.39 -8.19
N PHE A 61 -3.19 9.86 -7.12
CA PHE A 61 -3.95 9.39 -5.96
C PHE A 61 -3.99 10.40 -4.81
N ARG A 62 -3.56 11.63 -5.06
CA ARG A 62 -3.60 12.74 -4.10
C ARG A 62 -2.97 12.36 -2.77
N ILE A 63 -1.76 11.80 -2.82
CA ILE A 63 -1.01 11.46 -1.62
C ILE A 63 -0.48 12.75 -1.02
N GLN A 64 -1.01 13.16 0.13
CA GLN A 64 -0.62 14.38 0.83
C GLN A 64 0.27 14.11 2.03
N GLY A 65 0.16 12.94 2.62
CA GLY A 65 0.98 12.52 3.74
C GLY A 65 1.49 11.10 3.55
N VAL A 66 2.59 10.78 4.21
CA VAL A 66 3.17 9.42 4.18
C VAL A 66 3.39 8.92 5.60
N PRO A 67 3.24 7.61 5.84
CA PRO A 67 2.82 6.61 4.87
C PRO A 67 1.31 6.71 4.56
N THR A 68 0.92 6.32 3.37
CA THR A 68 -0.48 6.14 3.00
C THR A 68 -0.62 4.76 2.36
N LEU A 69 -1.55 3.97 2.87
CA LEU A 69 -1.88 2.66 2.33
C LEU A 69 -3.14 2.76 1.48
N ILE A 70 -3.11 2.13 0.30
CA ILE A 70 -4.30 2.02 -0.55
C ILE A 70 -4.43 0.56 -0.98
N LEU A 71 -5.61 -0.01 -0.79
CA LEU A 71 -5.93 -1.36 -1.26
C LEU A 71 -6.67 -1.26 -2.59
N PHE A 72 -6.13 -1.90 -3.62
CA PHE A 72 -6.71 -1.92 -4.97
C PHE A 72 -7.19 -3.31 -5.33
N LYS A 73 -8.25 -3.35 -6.14
CA LYS A 73 -8.67 -4.56 -6.84
C LYS A 73 -9.20 -4.17 -8.22
N GLU A 74 -8.63 -4.76 -9.27
CA GLU A 74 -9.05 -4.49 -10.65
C GLU A 74 -9.02 -3.01 -10.99
N GLY A 75 -8.02 -2.28 -10.48
CA GLY A 75 -7.83 -0.86 -10.71
C GLY A 75 -8.66 0.06 -9.82
N LYS A 76 -9.51 -0.49 -8.97
CA LYS A 76 -10.39 0.29 -8.09
C LYS A 76 -9.84 0.36 -6.68
N VAL A 77 -9.99 1.52 -6.04
CA VAL A 77 -9.64 1.72 -4.64
C VAL A 77 -10.72 1.09 -3.77
N LEU A 78 -10.37 0.09 -2.98
CA LEU A 78 -11.28 -0.52 -2.02
C LEU A 78 -11.20 0.13 -0.64
N TRP A 79 -10.00 0.60 -0.26
CA TRP A 79 -9.75 1.15 1.05
C TRP A 79 -8.50 2.01 1.01
N ARG A 80 -8.46 3.04 1.87
CA ARG A 80 -7.33 3.95 1.94
C ARG A 80 -7.20 4.51 3.36
N GLN A 81 -5.97 4.60 3.87
CA GLN A 81 -5.71 5.22 5.15
C GLN A 81 -4.28 5.76 5.21
N SER A 82 -4.13 6.96 5.77
CA SER A 82 -2.83 7.58 6.04
C SER A 82 -2.42 7.34 7.49
N GLY A 83 -1.10 7.33 7.73
CA GLY A 83 -0.53 7.12 9.05
C GLY A 83 0.00 5.70 9.23
N ALA A 84 0.97 5.55 10.14
CA ALA A 84 1.58 4.24 10.41
C ALA A 84 0.58 3.31 11.09
N MET A 85 0.60 2.04 10.69
CA MET A 85 -0.27 1.00 11.22
C MET A 85 0.54 -0.24 11.55
N SER A 86 0.12 -0.96 12.60
CA SER A 86 0.67 -2.29 12.89
C SER A 86 0.10 -3.31 11.90
N SER A 87 0.77 -4.47 11.81
CA SER A 87 0.29 -5.59 10.99
C SER A 87 -1.15 -5.98 11.37
N GLY A 88 -1.44 -6.04 12.68
CA GLY A 88 -2.78 -6.36 13.17
C GLY A 88 -3.82 -5.32 12.78
N GLN A 89 -3.46 -4.03 12.86
CA GLN A 89 -4.35 -2.95 12.47
C GLN A 89 -4.67 -2.98 10.98
N ILE A 90 -3.67 -3.28 10.15
CA ILE A 90 -3.88 -3.40 8.70
C ILE A 90 -4.83 -4.57 8.42
N SER A 91 -4.58 -5.73 9.02
CA SER A 91 -5.41 -6.92 8.84
C SER A 91 -6.86 -6.65 9.21
N GLU A 92 -7.08 -5.99 10.35
CA GLU A 92 -8.43 -5.66 10.82
C GLU A 92 -9.13 -4.67 9.87
N ALA A 93 -8.40 -3.63 9.45
CA ALA A 93 -8.97 -2.57 8.61
C ALA A 93 -9.45 -3.11 7.25
N ILE A 94 -8.72 -4.06 6.65
CA ILE A 94 -9.05 -4.55 5.32
C ILE A 94 -9.80 -5.88 5.31
N SER A 95 -10.09 -6.45 6.49
CA SER A 95 -10.72 -7.77 6.58
C SER A 95 -12.04 -7.87 5.84
N SER A 96 -12.83 -6.79 5.82
CA SER A 96 -14.12 -6.77 5.11
C SER A 96 -13.97 -6.74 3.59
N HIS A 97 -12.77 -6.50 3.08
CA HIS A 97 -12.50 -6.42 1.64
C HIS A 97 -11.83 -7.69 1.09
N LEU A 98 -11.42 -8.59 1.98
CA LEU A 98 -10.75 -9.83 1.57
C LEU A 98 -11.72 -10.95 1.21
#